data_f02ae9e3c0aa0b1ce322efb1f0e5dee5
#
_entry.id   f02ae9e3c0aa0b1ce322efb1f0e5dee5
#
_cell.length_a   1.000
_cell.length_b   1.000
_cell.length_c   1.000
_cell.angle_alpha   90.00
_cell.angle_beta   90.00
_cell.angle_gamma   90.00
#
_symmetry.space_group_name_H-M   'P 1'
#
loop_
_entity.id
_entity.type
_entity.pdbx_description
1 polymer ?
#
loop_
_entity_poly.entity_id
_entity_poly.type
_entity_poly.pdbx_seq_one_letter_code
_entity_poly.pdbx_strand_id
1 'polypeptide(L)'
;MANINHFDFKNYRVFETEIAGRKLTVETGKMAQLANGSCLVRYGETAVLVTATASAKPRDGIDFFPLSVDFEERMYAVGRIPGRPFMRREGRPSEKAILSSRQIDRPMRPLFPKDYRNDVTLNNMVMSV
;
A
#
# COMPACT_ATOMS: atom_id res chain seq x y z
N MET A 1 -35.59 12.92 3.34
CA MET A 1 -34.32 12.48 2.73
C MET A 1 -33.20 12.79 3.73
N ALA A 2 -32.56 11.76 4.25
CA ALA A 2 -31.42 11.95 5.14
C ALA A 2 -30.29 12.62 4.37
N ASN A 3 -29.84 13.78 4.82
CA ASN A 3 -28.60 14.38 4.36
C ASN A 3 -27.46 13.42 4.70
N ILE A 4 -27.05 12.63 3.74
CA ILE A 4 -25.80 11.92 3.83
C ILE A 4 -24.74 13.03 3.75
N ASN A 5 -24.08 13.28 4.87
CA ASN A 5 -22.94 14.17 4.91
C ASN A 5 -21.91 13.63 3.92
N HIS A 6 -21.83 14.26 2.77
CA HIS A 6 -20.72 14.03 1.87
C HIS A 6 -19.47 14.56 2.55
N PHE A 7 -18.62 13.64 2.97
CA PHE A 7 -17.27 14.00 3.41
C PHE A 7 -16.53 14.56 2.20
N ASP A 8 -16.36 15.88 2.17
CA ASP A 8 -15.53 16.53 1.17
C ASP A 8 -14.07 16.22 1.44
N PHE A 9 -13.52 15.28 0.68
CA PHE A 9 -12.10 14.99 0.69
C PHE A 9 -11.36 16.07 -0.08
N LYS A 10 -10.88 17.09 0.60
CA LYS A 10 -10.25 18.29 0.00
C LYS A 10 -9.02 17.98 -0.84
N ASN A 11 -8.31 16.89 -0.53
CA ASN A 11 -7.08 16.48 -1.21
C ASN A 11 -7.28 15.29 -2.14
N TYR A 12 -8.52 14.95 -2.42
CA TYR A 12 -8.82 13.84 -3.33
C TYR A 12 -8.43 14.19 -4.76
N ARG A 13 -7.55 13.36 -5.33
CA ARG A 13 -7.11 13.48 -6.72
C ARG A 13 -7.11 12.13 -7.39
N VAL A 14 -7.43 12.11 -8.66
CA VAL A 14 -7.42 10.92 -9.50
C VAL A 14 -6.53 11.17 -10.70
N PHE A 15 -5.59 10.27 -10.90
CA PHE A 15 -4.71 10.26 -12.07
C PHE A 15 -5.03 9.03 -12.90
N GLU A 16 -5.17 9.20 -14.20
CA GLU A 16 -5.51 8.12 -15.11
C GLU A 16 -4.50 8.05 -16.24
N THR A 17 -4.13 6.84 -16.60
CA THR A 17 -3.31 6.54 -17.78
C THR A 17 -3.72 5.20 -18.34
N GLU A 18 -3.21 4.87 -19.51
CA GLU A 18 -3.45 3.58 -20.16
C GLU A 18 -2.13 2.85 -20.35
N ILE A 19 -2.09 1.58 -19.94
CA ILE A 19 -0.94 0.71 -20.10
C ILE A 19 -1.43 -0.61 -20.73
N ALA A 20 -0.83 -0.99 -21.85
CA ALA A 20 -1.15 -2.22 -22.57
C ALA A 20 -2.65 -2.38 -22.89
N GLY A 21 -3.29 -1.28 -23.28
CA GLY A 21 -4.71 -1.27 -23.63
C GLY A 21 -5.69 -1.29 -22.45
N ARG A 22 -5.19 -1.19 -21.23
CA ARG A 22 -6.02 -1.15 -20.01
C ARG A 22 -5.78 0.13 -19.22
N LYS A 23 -6.85 0.63 -18.64
CA LYS A 23 -6.82 1.84 -17.82
C LYS A 23 -6.14 1.58 -16.48
N LEU A 24 -5.14 2.37 -16.17
CA LEU A 24 -4.51 2.45 -14.87
C LEU A 24 -4.99 3.71 -14.17
N THR A 25 -5.57 3.55 -12.99
CA THR A 25 -6.08 4.67 -12.19
C THR A 25 -5.35 4.71 -10.85
N VAL A 26 -4.90 5.88 -10.45
CA VAL A 26 -4.30 6.14 -9.14
C VAL A 26 -5.13 7.17 -8.43
N GLU A 27 -5.74 6.78 -7.31
CA GLU A 27 -6.52 7.66 -6.44
C GLU A 27 -5.73 7.97 -5.18
N THR A 28 -5.69 9.22 -4.78
CA THR A 28 -5.02 9.67 -3.57
C THR A 28 -5.89 10.65 -2.78
N GLY A 29 -5.68 10.74 -1.47
CA GLY A 29 -6.34 11.69 -0.59
C GLY A 29 -7.69 11.23 -0.02
N LYS A 30 -8.09 9.97 -0.23
CA LYS A 30 -9.37 9.44 0.25
C LYS A 30 -9.19 8.35 1.32
N MET A 31 -8.34 7.37 1.08
CA MET A 31 -8.13 6.24 1.97
C MET A 31 -6.85 6.39 2.79
N ALA A 32 -6.82 5.72 3.96
CA ALA A 32 -5.66 5.69 4.84
C ALA A 32 -5.11 7.08 5.19
N GLN A 33 -5.98 7.97 5.65
CA GLN A 33 -5.65 9.37 5.94
C GLN A 33 -4.64 9.55 7.09
N LEU A 34 -4.49 8.55 7.96
CA LEU A 34 -3.50 8.57 9.05
C LEU A 34 -2.08 8.24 8.59
N ALA A 35 -1.92 7.68 7.41
CA ALA A 35 -0.61 7.46 6.82
C ALA A 35 0.01 8.78 6.33
N ASN A 36 1.33 8.84 6.24
CA ASN A 36 2.03 10.00 5.68
C ASN A 36 1.73 10.18 4.18
N GLY A 37 1.54 9.08 3.49
CA GLY A 37 1.08 9.06 2.10
C GLY A 37 0.30 7.81 1.81
N SER A 38 -0.68 7.89 0.92
CA SER A 38 -1.48 6.75 0.51
C SER A 38 -2.01 6.91 -0.90
N CYS A 39 -2.16 5.81 -1.59
CA CYS A 39 -2.86 5.79 -2.87
C CYS A 39 -3.56 4.45 -3.09
N LEU A 40 -4.62 4.48 -3.85
CA LEU A 40 -5.29 3.28 -4.35
C LEU A 40 -4.99 3.16 -5.84
N VAL A 41 -4.27 2.12 -6.20
CA VAL A 41 -3.90 1.83 -7.60
C VAL A 41 -4.86 0.79 -8.14
N ARG A 42 -5.47 1.07 -9.26
CA ARG A 42 -6.44 0.20 -9.89
C ARG A 42 -6.05 -0.07 -11.34
N TYR A 43 -5.95 -1.34 -11.69
CA TYR A 43 -5.66 -1.79 -13.05
C TYR A 43 -6.63 -2.90 -13.43
N GLY A 44 -7.58 -2.60 -14.32
CA GLY A 44 -8.70 -3.48 -14.57
C GLY A 44 -9.55 -3.64 -13.30
N GLU A 45 -9.78 -4.87 -12.88
CA GLU A 45 -10.50 -5.20 -11.64
C GLU A 45 -9.58 -5.35 -10.42
N THR A 46 -8.28 -5.30 -10.63
CA THR A 46 -7.28 -5.40 -9.56
C THR A 46 -7.09 -4.05 -8.90
N ALA A 47 -7.21 -4.01 -7.57
CA ALA A 47 -6.98 -2.83 -6.77
C ALA A 47 -5.98 -3.12 -5.65
N VAL A 48 -4.99 -2.24 -5.51
CA VAL A 48 -3.96 -2.32 -4.47
C VAL A 48 -3.94 -1.01 -3.70
N LEU A 49 -4.12 -1.09 -2.38
CA LEU A 49 -3.96 0.04 -1.49
C LEU A 49 -2.50 0.12 -1.05
N VAL A 50 -1.86 1.22 -1.36
CA VAL A 50 -0.46 1.48 -0.99
C VAL A 50 -0.43 2.57 0.06
N THR A 51 0.22 2.30 1.18
CA THR A 51 0.42 3.27 2.26
C THR A 51 1.90 3.42 2.57
N ALA A 52 2.32 4.65 2.84
CA ALA A 52 3.67 4.98 3.25
C ALA A 52 3.63 5.69 4.61
N THR A 53 4.39 5.19 5.56
CA THR A 53 4.54 5.80 6.87
C THR A 53 6.01 5.98 7.18
N ALA A 54 6.35 7.12 7.79
CA ALA A 54 7.71 7.41 8.20
C ALA A 54 7.74 7.83 9.67
N SER A 55 8.79 7.44 10.39
CA SER A 55 9.00 7.92 11.75
C SER A 55 9.35 9.41 11.77
N ALA A 56 8.98 10.10 12.85
CA ALA A 56 9.27 11.54 13.00
C ALA A 56 10.77 11.81 13.17
N LYS A 57 11.50 10.86 13.76
CA LYS A 57 12.93 10.96 14.04
C LYS A 57 13.64 9.65 13.68
N PRO A 58 14.90 9.71 13.23
CA PRO A 58 15.70 8.49 13.08
C PRO A 58 15.99 7.87 14.45
N ARG A 59 16.15 6.55 14.48
CA ARG A 59 16.59 5.84 15.68
C ARG A 59 18.06 6.13 15.95
N ASP A 60 18.44 6.18 17.22
CA ASP A 60 19.82 6.39 17.61
C ASP A 60 20.72 5.21 17.18
N GLY A 61 21.90 5.52 16.69
CA GLY A 61 22.91 4.54 16.34
C GLY A 61 22.69 3.82 15.00
N ILE A 62 21.77 4.28 14.17
CA ILE A 62 21.55 3.71 12.84
C ILE A 62 22.40 4.43 11.80
N ASP A 63 23.16 3.63 11.04
CA ASP A 63 24.03 4.09 9.96
C ASP A 63 23.50 3.70 8.55
N PHE A 64 22.33 3.07 8.48
CA PHE A 64 21.69 2.66 7.23
C PHE A 64 20.25 3.19 7.12
N PHE A 65 19.70 3.16 5.92
CA PHE A 65 18.29 3.52 5.68
C PHE A 65 17.36 2.35 5.97
N PRO A 66 16.52 2.43 7.03
CA PRO A 66 15.62 1.35 7.40
C PRO A 66 14.31 1.42 6.60
N LEU A 67 14.32 0.94 5.38
CA LEU A 67 13.13 0.79 4.54
C LEU A 67 12.56 -0.62 4.68
N SER A 68 11.29 -0.71 5.06
CA SER A 68 10.51 -1.95 5.05
C SER A 68 9.42 -1.87 4.00
N VAL A 69 9.34 -2.87 3.15
CA VAL A 69 8.28 -3.00 2.16
C VAL A 69 7.55 -4.31 2.39
N ASP A 70 6.25 -4.22 2.66
CA ASP A 70 5.37 -5.36 2.84
C ASP A 70 4.37 -5.43 1.68
N PHE A 71 4.13 -6.62 1.21
CA PHE A 71 3.10 -6.92 0.22
C PHE A 71 2.16 -7.97 0.79
N GLU A 72 0.89 -7.63 0.89
CA GLU A 72 -0.14 -8.49 1.49
C GLU A 72 -1.22 -8.82 0.48
N GLU A 73 -1.42 -10.12 0.26
CA GLU A 73 -2.53 -10.65 -0.51
C GLU A 73 -3.65 -11.04 0.46
N ARG A 74 -4.77 -10.34 0.39
CA ARG A 74 -5.92 -10.60 1.27
C ARG A 74 -6.87 -11.61 0.64
N MET A 75 -7.33 -12.58 1.42
CA MET A 75 -8.27 -13.60 0.94
C MET A 75 -9.61 -12.98 0.52
N TYR A 76 -10.05 -11.90 1.16
CA TYR A 76 -11.27 -11.23 0.77
C TYR A 76 -11.19 -10.58 -0.63
N ALA A 77 -9.99 -10.34 -1.15
CA ALA A 77 -9.83 -9.81 -2.52
C ALA A 77 -10.39 -10.75 -3.59
N VAL A 78 -10.43 -12.04 -3.29
CA VAL A 78 -11.06 -13.07 -4.14
C VAL A 78 -12.38 -13.61 -3.55
N GLY A 79 -12.96 -12.90 -2.59
CA GLY A 79 -14.22 -13.25 -1.95
C GLY A 79 -14.13 -14.47 -1.03
N ARG A 80 -12.97 -14.75 -0.47
CA ARG A 80 -12.76 -15.91 0.41
C ARG A 80 -12.40 -15.49 1.82
N ILE A 81 -12.76 -16.35 2.78
CA ILE A 81 -12.36 -16.21 4.18
C ILE A 81 -11.21 -17.19 4.44
N PRO A 82 -10.13 -16.79 5.15
CA PRO A 82 -9.04 -17.71 5.50
C PRO A 82 -9.58 -18.93 6.23
N GLY A 83 -9.28 -20.11 5.72
CA GLY A 83 -9.94 -21.34 6.12
C GLY A 83 -9.02 -22.35 6.83
N ARG A 84 -8.64 -22.08 8.08
CA ARG A 84 -8.31 -23.17 9.01
C ARG A 84 -9.37 -23.20 10.12
N PRO A 85 -9.80 -24.40 10.61
CA PRO A 85 -10.95 -24.51 11.53
C PRO A 85 -10.86 -23.66 12.79
N PHE A 86 -9.66 -23.29 13.23
CA PHE A 86 -9.40 -22.56 14.47
C PHE A 86 -8.80 -21.18 14.27
N MET A 87 -8.41 -20.80 13.05
CA MET A 87 -7.86 -19.49 12.75
C MET A 87 -8.46 -18.91 11.47
N ARG A 88 -9.42 -18.01 11.62
CA ARG A 88 -10.00 -17.23 10.52
C ARG A 88 -9.19 -15.96 10.24
N ARG A 89 -7.89 -16.02 10.46
CA ARG A 89 -6.95 -14.93 10.21
C ARG A 89 -6.04 -15.28 9.05
N GLU A 90 -5.62 -14.26 8.34
CA GLU A 90 -4.58 -14.42 7.35
C GLU A 90 -3.26 -14.78 8.02
N GLY A 91 -2.56 -15.75 7.46
CA GLY A 91 -1.29 -16.20 7.96
C GLY A 91 -0.12 -15.34 7.48
N ARG A 92 1.07 -15.96 7.48
CA ARG A 92 2.28 -15.32 6.97
C ARG A 92 2.14 -14.99 5.47
N PRO A 93 2.84 -13.95 4.97
CA PRO A 93 2.91 -13.67 3.55
C PRO A 93 3.40 -14.89 2.75
N SER A 94 2.83 -15.11 1.57
CA SER A 94 3.30 -16.15 0.65
C SER A 94 4.70 -15.82 0.12
N GLU A 95 5.41 -16.81 -0.40
CA GLU A 95 6.71 -16.59 -1.06
C GLU A 95 6.58 -15.60 -2.22
N LYS A 96 5.50 -15.69 -2.97
CA LYS A 96 5.18 -14.74 -4.06
C LYS A 96 5.01 -13.32 -3.53
N ALA A 97 4.32 -13.13 -2.40
CA ALA A 97 4.16 -11.83 -1.76
C ALA A 97 5.50 -11.25 -1.31
N ILE A 98 6.38 -12.07 -0.74
CA ILE A 98 7.73 -11.66 -0.34
C ILE A 98 8.55 -11.24 -1.56
N LEU A 99 8.51 -11.97 -2.65
CA LEU A 99 9.19 -11.61 -3.90
C LEU A 99 8.64 -10.32 -4.49
N SER A 100 7.32 -10.13 -4.46
CA SER A 100 6.68 -8.88 -4.91
C SER A 100 7.12 -7.69 -4.07
N SER A 101 7.24 -7.85 -2.76
CA SER A 101 7.75 -6.78 -1.89
C SER A 101 9.18 -6.39 -2.22
N ARG A 102 10.02 -7.34 -2.56
CA ARG A 102 11.41 -7.09 -3.02
C ARG A 102 11.46 -6.37 -4.36
N GLN A 103 10.56 -6.69 -5.28
CA GLN A 103 10.43 -6.00 -6.56
C GLN A 103 10.02 -4.54 -6.40
N ILE A 104 9.27 -4.21 -5.37
CA ILE A 104 8.88 -2.85 -5.02
C ILE A 104 10.04 -2.13 -4.32
N ASP A 105 10.69 -2.77 -3.36
CA ASP A 105 11.83 -2.21 -2.60
C ASP A 105 12.98 -1.78 -3.52
N ARG A 106 13.35 -2.64 -4.45
CA ARG A 106 14.55 -2.46 -5.29
C ARG A 106 14.57 -1.14 -6.08
N PRO A 107 13.50 -0.74 -6.79
CA PRO A 107 13.47 0.55 -7.47
C PRO A 107 13.19 1.73 -6.54
N MET A 108 12.56 1.51 -5.38
CA MET A 108 12.20 2.59 -4.45
C MET A 108 13.37 3.07 -3.60
N ARG A 109 14.21 2.17 -3.16
CA ARG A 109 15.32 2.46 -2.24
C ARG A 109 16.28 3.54 -2.76
N PRO A 110 16.71 3.55 -4.01
CA PRO A 110 17.59 4.59 -4.54
C PRO A 110 16.95 5.98 -4.66
N LEU A 111 15.61 6.08 -4.61
CA LEU A 111 14.90 7.36 -4.74
C LEU A 111 14.96 8.21 -3.46
N PHE A 112 15.30 7.61 -2.33
CA PHE A 112 15.47 8.33 -1.07
C PHE A 112 16.85 8.99 -1.00
N PRO A 113 16.97 10.16 -0.31
CA PRO A 113 18.27 10.78 -0.07
C PRO A 113 19.23 9.82 0.64
N LYS A 114 20.52 9.91 0.32
CA LYS A 114 21.55 9.01 0.88
C LYS A 114 21.72 9.15 2.39
N ASP A 115 21.40 10.31 2.94
CA ASP A 115 21.51 10.64 4.36
C ASP A 115 20.19 10.42 5.13
N TYR A 116 19.16 9.96 4.46
CA TYR A 116 17.85 9.70 5.09
C TYR A 116 17.93 8.46 5.99
N ARG A 117 17.56 8.61 7.27
CA ARG A 117 17.68 7.55 8.29
C ARG A 117 16.41 7.28 9.07
N ASN A 118 15.31 7.98 8.73
CA ASN A 118 14.02 7.71 9.34
C ASN A 118 13.49 6.33 8.92
N ASP A 119 12.80 5.66 9.83
CA ASP A 119 12.12 4.41 9.49
C ASP A 119 10.99 4.69 8.50
N VAL A 120 11.01 4.02 7.37
CA VAL A 120 9.94 4.10 6.36
C VAL A 120 9.35 2.72 6.15
N THR A 121 8.03 2.63 6.23
CA THR A 121 7.28 1.41 5.95
C THR A 121 6.33 1.66 4.78
N LEU A 122 6.48 0.86 3.74
CA LEU A 122 5.54 0.78 2.63
C LEU A 122 4.71 -0.48 2.78
N ASN A 123 3.41 -0.32 2.88
CA ASN A 123 2.48 -1.44 2.94
C ASN A 123 1.62 -1.46 1.67
N ASN A 124 1.67 -2.56 0.96
CA ASN A 124 0.93 -2.77 -0.28
C ASN A 124 -0.07 -3.89 -0.04
N MET A 125 -1.35 -3.56 -0.06
CA MET A 125 -2.43 -4.48 0.24
C MET A 125 -3.30 -4.70 -0.97
N VAL A 126 -3.37 -5.93 -1.46
CA VAL A 126 -4.29 -6.30 -2.55
C VAL A 126 -5.71 -6.34 -2.00
N MET A 127 -6.57 -5.49 -2.50
CA MET A 127 -7.96 -5.37 -2.06
C MET A 127 -8.96 -6.02 -2.99
N SER A 128 -8.62 -6.15 -4.26
CA SER A 128 -9.46 -6.77 -5.28
C SER A 128 -8.58 -7.35 -6.39
N VAL A 129 -9.07 -8.36 -6.99
CA VAL A 129 -8.41 -9.03 -8.14
C VAL A 129 -9.35 -9.13 -9.32
#